data_273912e93ddf3a9f36d342585024df8d
#
_entry.id   273912e93ddf3a9f36d342585024df8d
#
_cell.length_a   1.000
_cell.length_b   1.000
_cell.length_c   1.000
_cell.angle_alpha   90.00
_cell.angle_beta   90.00
_cell.angle_gamma   90.00
#
_symmetry.space_group_name_H-M   'P 1'
#
loop_
_entity.id
_entity.type
_entity.pdbx_description
1 polymer ?
#
loop_
_entity_poly.entity_id
_entity_poly.type
_entity_poly.pdbx_seq_one_letter_code
_entity_poly.pdbx_strand_id
1 'polypeptide(L)'
;MTKQNYKLFEYFQGSEEFYLADPTKVTIKKNGGKRWGVKKEFSKPLEPCLEGHLNGSLNKGVVLPPIRKPDNKCRWAAIDVDGEVYNNDQIKIQLLQKVEELKLPLIPCYSKSKGLHLYIFFNEWTAAKTVRDILHTFLYKLGLPEDTECFPKQIELSETDTGNGIMLPYMSGVGNDWIKSFNEKKIFTGSLEEFESEIVNGSVFSDDIKIELPKKPEPKTDFIDDPKKNKWEILKGIKDGTIDQHPQMGGKYHSWIQVIIAKCVREDIGDNEILKLIKEVHKDGR
;
A
#
# COMPACT_ATOMS: atom_id res chain seq x y z
N MET A 1 22.80 -17.48 -28.04
CA MET A 1 22.40 -16.97 -26.71
C MET A 1 21.28 -17.86 -26.24
N THR A 2 21.51 -18.68 -25.23
CA THR A 2 20.49 -19.50 -24.58
C THR A 2 19.43 -18.56 -23.99
N LYS A 3 18.18 -18.74 -24.39
CA LYS A 3 17.03 -18.04 -23.76
C LYS A 3 17.06 -18.40 -22.27
N GLN A 4 17.41 -17.45 -21.42
CA GLN A 4 17.31 -17.63 -19.97
C GLN A 4 15.82 -17.65 -19.66
N ASN A 5 15.32 -18.80 -19.24
CA ASN A 5 13.89 -19.00 -19.00
C ASN A 5 13.59 -18.47 -17.59
N TYR A 6 13.29 -17.18 -17.48
CA TYR A 6 12.92 -16.57 -16.21
C TYR A 6 11.51 -17.03 -15.81
N LYS A 7 11.41 -17.70 -14.67
CA LYS A 7 10.12 -18.14 -14.11
C LYS A 7 9.38 -17.02 -13.34
N LEU A 8 10.03 -15.89 -13.14
CA LEU A 8 9.46 -14.77 -12.37
C LEU A 8 8.07 -14.35 -12.87
N PHE A 9 7.82 -14.45 -14.18
CA PHE A 9 6.52 -14.19 -14.77
C PHE A 9 5.40 -15.09 -14.20
N GLU A 10 5.72 -16.35 -13.88
CA GLU A 10 4.75 -17.32 -13.35
C GLU A 10 4.30 -16.95 -11.92
N TYR A 11 5.16 -16.29 -11.15
CA TYR A 11 4.88 -15.90 -9.76
C TYR A 11 4.18 -14.57 -9.64
N PHE A 12 4.56 -13.60 -10.50
CA PHE A 12 3.95 -12.28 -10.51
C PHE A 12 2.72 -12.17 -11.41
N GLN A 13 1.83 -13.17 -11.34
CA GLN A 13 0.56 -13.11 -12.04
C GLN A 13 -0.40 -12.11 -11.37
N GLY A 14 -1.06 -11.28 -12.16
CA GLY A 14 -1.98 -10.26 -11.65
C GLY A 14 -2.75 -9.62 -12.80
N SER A 15 -2.70 -8.30 -12.90
CA SER A 15 -3.29 -7.57 -14.03
C SER A 15 -2.56 -7.89 -15.34
N GLU A 16 -3.32 -8.01 -16.43
CA GLU A 16 -2.75 -8.04 -17.78
C GLU A 16 -2.23 -6.66 -18.22
N GLU A 17 -2.78 -5.61 -17.60
CA GLU A 17 -2.37 -4.23 -17.81
C GLU A 17 -1.31 -3.84 -16.78
N PHE A 18 -0.26 -3.16 -17.20
CA PHE A 18 0.86 -2.78 -16.34
C PHE A 18 1.40 -1.40 -16.71
N TYR A 19 2.36 -0.93 -15.93
CA TYR A 19 3.00 0.36 -16.16
C TYR A 19 4.50 0.17 -16.35
N LEU A 20 5.11 1.09 -17.10
CA LEU A 20 6.55 1.22 -17.23
C LEU A 20 7.05 2.44 -16.48
N ALA A 21 7.96 2.23 -15.55
CA ALA A 21 8.62 3.28 -14.78
C ALA A 21 9.94 3.70 -15.49
N ASP A 22 10.04 4.97 -15.81
CA ASP A 22 11.16 5.53 -16.55
C ASP A 22 12.18 6.16 -15.57
N PRO A 23 13.39 5.57 -15.42
CA PRO A 23 14.41 6.08 -14.51
C PRO A 23 15.00 7.43 -14.94
N THR A 24 14.79 7.86 -16.19
CA THR A 24 15.25 9.17 -16.67
C THR A 24 14.32 10.32 -16.26
N LYS A 25 13.07 9.99 -15.84
CA LYS A 25 12.05 10.94 -15.42
C LYS A 25 11.87 10.89 -13.91
N VAL A 26 12.82 11.49 -13.18
CA VAL A 26 12.83 11.46 -11.71
C VAL A 26 12.30 12.75 -11.12
N THR A 27 11.37 12.62 -10.16
CA THR A 27 11.00 13.69 -9.23
C THR A 27 11.34 13.28 -7.81
N ILE A 28 11.81 14.23 -7.00
CA ILE A 28 12.11 13.97 -5.59
C ILE A 28 10.88 14.31 -4.76
N LYS A 29 10.42 13.36 -3.97
CA LYS A 29 9.33 13.56 -2.99
C LYS A 29 9.82 14.42 -1.83
N LYS A 30 8.89 15.08 -1.09
CA LYS A 30 9.23 15.89 0.10
C LYS A 30 9.98 15.11 1.19
N ASN A 31 9.78 13.79 1.27
CA ASN A 31 10.46 12.88 2.21
C ASN A 31 11.81 12.33 1.68
N GLY A 32 12.35 12.89 0.59
CA GLY A 32 13.60 12.46 -0.03
C GLY A 32 13.50 11.24 -0.96
N GLY A 33 12.36 10.55 -0.98
CA GLY A 33 12.14 9.40 -1.88
C GLY A 33 12.11 9.82 -3.35
N LYS A 34 12.58 8.94 -4.24
CA LYS A 34 12.57 9.15 -5.69
C LYS A 34 11.30 8.59 -6.31
N ARG A 35 10.57 9.45 -7.04
CA ARG A 35 9.45 9.02 -7.88
C ARG A 35 9.87 9.05 -9.34
N TRP A 36 9.79 7.91 -10.01
CA TRP A 36 10.00 7.82 -11.45
C TRP A 36 8.72 8.16 -12.20
N GLY A 37 8.84 8.68 -13.40
CA GLY A 37 7.69 8.86 -14.29
C GLY A 37 7.12 7.49 -14.68
N VAL A 38 5.83 7.28 -14.43
CA VAL A 38 5.14 6.01 -14.70
C VAL A 38 4.14 6.21 -15.81
N LYS A 39 4.17 5.33 -16.82
CA LYS A 39 3.23 5.35 -17.94
C LYS A 39 2.61 3.97 -18.11
N LYS A 40 1.29 3.91 -18.29
CA LYS A 40 0.57 2.68 -18.62
C LYS A 40 1.02 2.15 -19.98
N GLU A 41 1.27 0.86 -20.06
CA GLU A 41 1.63 0.17 -21.29
C GLU A 41 0.42 -0.60 -21.83
N PHE A 42 0.09 -0.37 -23.10
CA PHE A 42 -1.08 -0.95 -23.75
C PHE A 42 -0.73 -1.82 -24.97
N SER A 43 0.48 -1.67 -25.47
CA SER A 43 0.85 -2.22 -26.78
C SER A 43 1.78 -3.41 -26.71
N LYS A 44 2.34 -3.69 -25.55
CA LYS A 44 3.33 -4.74 -25.37
C LYS A 44 2.83 -5.82 -24.41
N PRO A 45 3.08 -7.08 -24.68
CA PRO A 45 2.84 -8.14 -23.72
C PRO A 45 3.77 -8.01 -22.51
N LEU A 46 3.31 -8.46 -21.35
CA LEU A 46 4.04 -8.34 -20.09
C LEU A 46 5.35 -9.14 -20.10
N GLU A 47 5.34 -10.36 -20.59
CA GLU A 47 6.49 -11.29 -20.54
C GLU A 47 7.76 -10.72 -21.19
N PRO A 48 7.75 -10.22 -22.44
CA PRO A 48 8.93 -9.57 -23.03
C PRO A 48 9.36 -8.30 -22.30
N CYS A 49 8.41 -7.56 -21.72
CA CYS A 49 8.74 -6.38 -20.91
C CYS A 49 9.44 -6.79 -19.61
N LEU A 50 9.03 -7.89 -19.00
CA LEU A 50 9.67 -8.42 -17.80
C LEU A 50 11.07 -8.98 -18.11
N GLU A 51 11.26 -9.70 -19.22
CA GLU A 51 12.59 -10.08 -19.68
C GLU A 51 13.51 -8.85 -19.85
N GLY A 52 12.99 -7.80 -20.49
CA GLY A 52 13.74 -6.56 -20.69
C GLY A 52 14.01 -5.78 -19.39
N HIS A 53 13.13 -5.89 -18.39
CA HIS A 53 13.33 -5.37 -17.05
C HIS A 53 14.50 -6.07 -16.33
N LEU A 54 14.56 -7.39 -16.42
CA LEU A 54 15.59 -8.22 -15.79
C LEU A 54 16.96 -8.06 -16.46
N ASN A 55 17.02 -8.07 -17.79
CA ASN A 55 18.28 -8.01 -18.54
C ASN A 55 18.73 -6.59 -18.93
N GLY A 56 17.93 -5.58 -18.62
CA GLY A 56 18.21 -4.16 -18.87
C GLY A 56 17.87 -3.67 -20.28
N SER A 57 17.46 -4.52 -21.21
CA SER A 57 17.17 -4.11 -22.60
C SER A 57 15.94 -3.19 -22.71
N LEU A 58 15.03 -3.23 -21.75
CA LEU A 58 13.88 -2.33 -21.68
C LEU A 58 14.25 -0.91 -21.24
N ASN A 59 15.36 -0.74 -20.49
CA ASN A 59 15.74 0.52 -19.84
C ASN A 59 14.62 1.16 -18.99
N LYS A 60 13.66 0.38 -18.53
CA LYS A 60 12.51 0.79 -17.71
C LYS A 60 12.15 -0.29 -16.70
N GLY A 61 11.57 0.11 -15.58
CA GLY A 61 11.05 -0.80 -14.59
C GLY A 61 9.61 -1.22 -14.92
N VAL A 62 9.31 -2.51 -14.78
CA VAL A 62 7.93 -2.99 -14.83
C VAL A 62 7.26 -2.73 -13.48
N VAL A 63 6.09 -2.07 -13.51
CA VAL A 63 5.24 -1.80 -12.35
C VAL A 63 3.94 -2.54 -12.58
N LEU A 64 3.66 -3.53 -11.74
CA LEU A 64 2.54 -4.46 -11.94
C LEU A 64 1.52 -4.34 -10.80
N PRO A 65 0.22 -4.19 -11.13
CA PRO A 65 -0.86 -4.35 -10.15
C PRO A 65 -1.05 -5.83 -9.81
N PRO A 66 -1.12 -6.20 -8.51
CA PRO A 66 -1.32 -7.60 -8.15
C PRO A 66 -2.77 -8.08 -8.36
N ILE A 67 -3.73 -7.17 -8.45
CA ILE A 67 -5.15 -7.49 -8.60
C ILE A 67 -5.49 -7.78 -10.07
N ARG A 68 -6.16 -8.90 -10.32
CA ARG A 68 -6.58 -9.36 -11.63
C ARG A 68 -8.04 -9.02 -11.88
N LYS A 69 -8.36 -8.57 -13.09
CA LYS A 69 -9.72 -8.57 -13.64
C LYS A 69 -10.06 -9.96 -14.20
N PRO A 70 -11.31 -10.35 -14.28
CA PRO A 70 -12.51 -9.68 -13.77
C PRO A 70 -12.92 -10.10 -12.36
N ASP A 71 -12.16 -10.97 -11.69
CA ASP A 71 -12.55 -11.63 -10.45
C ASP A 71 -11.98 -10.98 -9.19
N ASN A 72 -11.22 -9.87 -9.34
CA ASN A 72 -10.61 -9.11 -8.25
C ASN A 72 -9.80 -9.98 -7.27
N LYS A 73 -9.01 -10.91 -7.83
CA LYS A 73 -8.15 -11.81 -7.07
C LYS A 73 -6.66 -11.50 -7.29
N CYS A 74 -5.84 -11.96 -6.35
CA CYS A 74 -4.38 -11.81 -6.35
C CYS A 74 -3.71 -13.17 -6.12
N ARG A 75 -2.52 -13.35 -6.74
CA ARG A 75 -1.60 -14.47 -6.47
C ARG A 75 -0.42 -14.01 -5.61
N TRP A 76 -0.23 -12.72 -5.51
CA TRP A 76 0.80 -12.08 -4.71
C TRP A 76 0.32 -10.72 -4.22
N ALA A 77 1.04 -10.19 -3.24
CA ALA A 77 0.79 -8.87 -2.69
C ALA A 77 2.09 -8.28 -2.13
N ALA A 78 2.08 -7.00 -1.76
CA ALA A 78 3.25 -6.38 -1.18
C ALA A 78 2.89 -5.24 -0.22
N ILE A 79 3.76 -5.03 0.77
CA ILE A 79 3.83 -3.84 1.61
C ILE A 79 5.01 -3.00 1.13
N ASP A 80 4.81 -1.72 0.83
CA ASP A 80 5.87 -0.77 0.45
C ASP A 80 6.29 0.06 1.67
N VAL A 81 7.43 -0.29 2.26
CA VAL A 81 7.95 0.38 3.45
C VAL A 81 8.94 1.46 3.04
N ASP A 82 8.44 2.68 3.07
CA ASP A 82 9.14 3.91 2.69
C ASP A 82 9.62 4.71 3.93
N GLY A 83 10.22 5.87 3.71
CA GLY A 83 10.54 6.84 4.76
C GLY A 83 11.83 6.56 5.51
N GLU A 84 11.76 6.30 6.81
CA GLU A 84 12.93 6.17 7.69
C GLU A 84 13.86 5.02 7.31
N VAL A 85 13.34 3.99 6.61
CA VAL A 85 14.12 2.84 6.15
C VAL A 85 15.05 3.15 4.98
N TYR A 86 14.86 4.23 4.21
CA TYR A 86 15.58 4.44 2.95
C TYR A 86 17.10 4.35 3.05
N ASN A 87 17.69 5.00 4.02
CA ASN A 87 19.15 5.06 4.18
C ASN A 87 19.60 4.54 5.56
N ASN A 88 18.76 3.72 6.22
CA ASN A 88 19.04 3.23 7.55
C ASN A 88 18.94 1.70 7.59
N ASP A 89 20.09 1.05 7.40
CA ASP A 89 20.15 -0.41 7.42
C ASP A 89 19.82 -0.99 8.79
N GLN A 90 20.06 -0.25 9.87
CA GLN A 90 19.72 -0.72 11.22
C GLN A 90 18.19 -0.84 11.40
N ILE A 91 17.43 0.14 10.92
CA ILE A 91 15.95 0.08 10.96
C ILE A 91 15.45 -1.08 10.08
N LYS A 92 16.05 -1.28 8.89
CA LYS A 92 15.70 -2.41 8.03
C LYS A 92 15.95 -3.73 8.74
N ILE A 93 17.13 -3.91 9.36
CA ILE A 93 17.49 -5.12 10.08
C ILE A 93 16.50 -5.39 11.22
N GLN A 94 16.14 -4.38 12.01
CA GLN A 94 15.13 -4.52 13.07
C GLN A 94 13.77 -4.97 12.53
N LEU A 95 13.35 -4.43 11.39
CA LEU A 95 12.09 -4.83 10.75
C LEU A 95 12.16 -6.27 10.23
N LEU A 96 13.28 -6.64 9.60
CA LEU A 96 13.50 -8.00 9.10
C LEU A 96 13.56 -9.02 10.24
N GLN A 97 14.24 -8.71 11.35
CA GLN A 97 14.22 -9.53 12.56
C GLN A 97 12.81 -9.79 13.06
N LYS A 98 11.97 -8.74 13.07
CA LYS A 98 10.58 -8.86 13.50
C LYS A 98 9.73 -9.71 12.54
N VAL A 99 10.00 -9.66 11.24
CA VAL A 99 9.37 -10.55 10.26
C VAL A 99 9.70 -12.01 10.56
N GLU A 100 10.99 -12.32 10.85
CA GLU A 100 11.44 -13.67 11.20
C GLU A 100 10.89 -14.14 12.55
N GLU A 101 10.98 -13.33 13.61
CA GLU A 101 10.48 -13.64 14.95
C GLU A 101 8.99 -13.97 14.96
N LEU A 102 8.20 -13.21 14.18
CA LEU A 102 6.76 -13.40 14.04
C LEU A 102 6.41 -14.48 13.01
N LYS A 103 7.41 -15.06 12.34
CA LYS A 103 7.25 -16.06 11.26
C LYS A 103 6.24 -15.63 10.20
N LEU A 104 6.30 -14.35 9.80
CA LEU A 104 5.42 -13.85 8.76
C LEU A 104 5.90 -14.36 7.39
N PRO A 105 5.02 -14.83 6.52
CA PRO A 105 5.36 -15.33 5.19
C PRO A 105 5.66 -14.17 4.22
N LEU A 106 6.59 -13.31 4.62
CA LEU A 106 6.98 -12.11 3.88
C LEU A 106 8.39 -12.26 3.32
N ILE A 107 8.53 -12.10 2.02
CA ILE A 107 9.80 -12.17 1.29
C ILE A 107 10.28 -10.74 1.03
N PRO A 108 11.33 -10.27 1.72
CA PRO A 108 11.78 -8.89 1.63
C PRO A 108 12.67 -8.65 0.40
N CYS A 109 12.39 -7.58 -0.34
CA CYS A 109 13.27 -7.08 -1.40
C CYS A 109 13.59 -5.60 -1.14
N TYR A 110 14.73 -5.13 -1.64
CA TYR A 110 14.96 -3.71 -1.71
C TYR A 110 13.99 -3.04 -2.68
N SER A 111 13.50 -1.86 -2.34
CA SER A 111 12.86 -0.97 -3.33
C SER A 111 13.91 -0.25 -4.17
N LYS A 112 13.49 0.36 -5.29
CA LYS A 112 14.37 1.20 -6.13
C LYS A 112 15.03 2.37 -5.37
N SER A 113 14.42 2.81 -4.28
CA SER A 113 14.90 3.92 -3.43
C SER A 113 15.61 3.45 -2.18
N LYS A 114 15.95 2.16 -2.10
CA LYS A 114 16.54 1.50 -0.93
C LYS A 114 15.65 1.45 0.32
N GLY A 115 14.31 1.60 0.14
CA GLY A 115 13.32 1.13 1.08
C GLY A 115 13.13 -0.39 0.97
N LEU A 116 12.03 -0.91 1.51
CA LEU A 116 11.71 -2.33 1.46
C LEU A 116 10.35 -2.56 0.80
N HIS A 117 10.30 -3.56 -0.10
CA HIS A 117 9.07 -4.19 -0.50
C HIS A 117 9.00 -5.55 0.20
N LEU A 118 7.96 -5.78 0.99
CA LEU A 118 7.72 -7.06 1.66
C LEU A 118 6.65 -7.80 0.86
N TYR A 119 7.07 -8.78 0.08
CA TYR A 119 6.18 -9.56 -0.78
C TYR A 119 5.58 -10.75 -0.03
N ILE A 120 4.34 -11.11 -0.38
CA ILE A 120 3.72 -12.38 -0.03
C ILE A 120 3.17 -13.02 -1.30
N PHE A 121 3.31 -14.34 -1.41
CA PHE A 121 2.81 -15.14 -2.53
C PHE A 121 1.80 -16.18 -2.03
N PHE A 122 0.74 -16.38 -2.82
CA PHE A 122 -0.32 -17.31 -2.48
C PHE A 122 -0.31 -18.50 -3.42
N ASN A 123 -0.53 -19.70 -2.88
CA ASN A 123 -0.68 -20.94 -3.64
C ASN A 123 -1.97 -20.98 -4.47
N GLU A 124 -2.88 -20.03 -4.23
CA GLU A 124 -4.19 -19.91 -4.88
C GLU A 124 -4.53 -18.46 -5.23
N TRP A 125 -5.54 -18.27 -6.07
CA TRP A 125 -6.10 -16.95 -6.32
C TRP A 125 -6.98 -16.50 -5.16
N THR A 126 -6.49 -15.59 -4.36
CA THR A 126 -7.14 -15.05 -3.15
C THR A 126 -7.85 -13.74 -3.44
N ALA A 127 -9.07 -13.56 -2.90
CA ALA A 127 -9.81 -12.30 -3.07
C ALA A 127 -9.00 -11.10 -2.57
N ALA A 128 -8.98 -10.01 -3.33
CA ALA A 128 -8.19 -8.82 -3.00
C ALA A 128 -8.57 -8.21 -1.63
N LYS A 129 -9.84 -8.35 -1.22
CA LYS A 129 -10.28 -7.95 0.13
C LYS A 129 -9.57 -8.77 1.22
N THR A 130 -9.57 -10.10 1.11
CA THR A 130 -8.86 -10.99 2.05
C THR A 130 -7.36 -10.68 2.08
N VAL A 131 -6.75 -10.49 0.90
CA VAL A 131 -5.34 -10.09 0.80
C VAL A 131 -5.05 -8.79 1.55
N ARG A 132 -5.89 -7.78 1.40
CA ARG A 132 -5.73 -6.52 2.15
C ARG A 132 -5.88 -6.71 3.66
N ASP A 133 -6.84 -7.51 4.10
CA ASP A 133 -7.04 -7.80 5.52
C ASP A 133 -5.79 -8.52 6.11
N ILE A 134 -5.17 -9.42 5.34
CA ILE A 134 -3.89 -10.07 5.69
C ILE A 134 -2.77 -9.03 5.79
N LEU A 135 -2.59 -8.17 4.79
CA LEU A 135 -1.55 -7.13 4.81
C LEU A 135 -1.72 -6.17 5.99
N HIS A 136 -2.94 -5.73 6.28
CA HIS A 136 -3.21 -4.88 7.45
C HIS A 136 -2.93 -5.60 8.77
N THR A 137 -3.18 -6.90 8.86
CA THR A 137 -2.77 -7.73 10.00
C THR A 137 -1.25 -7.70 10.16
N PHE A 138 -0.49 -7.80 9.07
CA PHE A 138 0.96 -7.74 9.12
C PHE A 138 1.48 -6.35 9.48
N LEU A 139 0.88 -5.27 8.95
CA LEU A 139 1.21 -3.91 9.40
C LEU A 139 1.08 -3.78 10.91
N TYR A 140 -0.03 -4.23 11.47
CA TYR A 140 -0.29 -4.19 12.90
C TYR A 140 0.75 -5.00 13.69
N LYS A 141 1.02 -6.25 13.28
CA LYS A 141 2.01 -7.12 13.94
C LYS A 141 3.43 -6.54 13.87
N LEU A 142 3.79 -5.93 12.76
CA LEU A 142 5.09 -5.29 12.56
C LEU A 142 5.20 -3.92 13.27
N GLY A 143 4.07 -3.33 13.69
CA GLY A 143 4.02 -1.99 14.26
C GLY A 143 4.29 -0.89 13.24
N LEU A 144 4.00 -1.16 11.97
CA LEU A 144 4.07 -0.19 10.90
C LEU A 144 2.84 0.75 10.93
N PRO A 145 2.98 2.00 10.44
CA PRO A 145 1.85 2.92 10.33
C PRO A 145 0.69 2.33 9.54
N GLU A 146 -0.55 2.62 9.95
CA GLU A 146 -1.77 2.12 9.27
C GLU A 146 -1.87 2.61 7.81
N ASP A 147 -1.27 3.77 7.50
CA ASP A 147 -1.23 4.37 6.17
C ASP A 147 -0.05 3.88 5.31
N THR A 148 0.73 2.89 5.79
CA THR A 148 1.76 2.23 4.98
C THR A 148 1.14 1.64 3.72
N GLU A 149 1.76 1.90 2.57
CA GLU A 149 1.20 1.49 1.28
C GLU A 149 1.18 -0.04 1.14
N CYS A 150 -0.02 -0.58 0.94
CA CYS A 150 -0.28 -2.00 0.65
C CYS A 150 -0.78 -2.18 -0.77
N PHE A 151 -0.27 -3.19 -1.47
CA PHE A 151 -0.68 -3.57 -2.82
C PHE A 151 -1.28 -4.98 -2.82
N PRO A 152 -2.55 -5.17 -3.28
CA PRO A 152 -3.36 -4.20 -4.00
C PRO A 152 -3.84 -3.05 -3.10
N LYS A 153 -3.95 -1.83 -3.67
CA LYS A 153 -4.58 -0.69 -2.98
C LYS A 153 -6.11 -0.79 -3.04
N GLN A 154 -6.62 -1.35 -4.12
CA GLN A 154 -8.05 -1.56 -4.35
C GLN A 154 -8.44 -3.00 -3.99
N ILE A 155 -9.69 -3.18 -3.57
CA ILE A 155 -10.32 -4.50 -3.37
C ILE A 155 -11.16 -4.90 -4.59
N GLU A 156 -11.55 -3.93 -5.40
CA GLU A 156 -12.32 -4.09 -6.64
C GLU A 156 -11.78 -3.11 -7.69
N LEU A 157 -11.85 -3.52 -8.95
CA LEU A 157 -11.52 -2.70 -10.11
C LEU A 157 -12.76 -2.55 -10.99
N SER A 158 -13.05 -1.34 -11.42
CA SER A 158 -14.00 -1.11 -12.52
C SER A 158 -13.40 -1.59 -13.86
N GLU A 159 -14.22 -1.66 -14.90
CA GLU A 159 -13.76 -2.09 -16.24
C GLU A 159 -12.65 -1.19 -16.80
N THR A 160 -12.66 0.09 -16.46
CA THR A 160 -11.69 1.08 -16.93
C THR A 160 -10.44 1.20 -16.05
N ASP A 161 -10.48 0.69 -14.81
CA ASP A 161 -9.36 0.76 -13.89
C ASP A 161 -8.29 -0.28 -14.21
N THR A 162 -7.03 0.09 -14.04
CA THR A 162 -5.89 -0.84 -14.12
C THR A 162 -5.44 -1.33 -12.75
N GLY A 163 -5.79 -0.59 -11.71
CA GLY A 163 -5.27 -0.80 -10.37
C GLY A 163 -3.91 -0.12 -10.13
N ASN A 164 -3.55 0.02 -8.87
CA ASN A 164 -2.24 0.53 -8.48
C ASN A 164 -1.22 -0.62 -8.46
N GLY A 165 -0.06 -0.38 -9.06
CA GLY A 165 1.02 -1.35 -9.12
C GLY A 165 2.23 -0.95 -8.30
N ILE A 166 3.08 -1.94 -8.03
CA ILE A 166 4.39 -1.78 -7.41
C ILE A 166 5.47 -2.24 -8.38
N MET A 167 6.65 -1.61 -8.33
CA MET A 167 7.76 -1.99 -9.20
C MET A 167 8.32 -3.34 -8.77
N LEU A 168 8.44 -4.24 -9.75
CA LEU A 168 8.95 -5.59 -9.52
C LEU A 168 10.44 -5.58 -9.14
N PRO A 169 10.92 -6.59 -8.42
CA PRO A 169 12.33 -6.72 -8.04
C PRO A 169 13.22 -7.07 -9.24
N TYR A 170 14.53 -7.04 -9.03
CA TYR A 170 15.57 -7.41 -9.99
C TYR A 170 15.61 -6.58 -11.27
N MET A 171 15.17 -5.30 -11.20
CA MET A 171 15.42 -4.41 -12.33
C MET A 171 16.93 -4.21 -12.53
N SER A 172 17.40 -4.54 -13.74
CA SER A 172 18.81 -4.43 -14.09
C SER A 172 19.42 -3.06 -13.75
N GLY A 173 20.53 -3.05 -13.04
CA GLY A 173 21.27 -1.84 -12.65
C GLY A 173 20.67 -1.05 -11.49
N VAL A 174 19.57 -1.49 -10.88
CA VAL A 174 18.89 -0.76 -9.77
C VAL A 174 19.26 -1.31 -8.39
N GLY A 175 19.53 -2.62 -8.29
CA GLY A 175 19.85 -3.30 -7.03
C GLY A 175 18.66 -3.32 -6.07
N ASN A 176 17.47 -3.58 -6.61
CA ASN A 176 16.24 -3.84 -5.88
C ASN A 176 15.99 -5.34 -5.71
N ASP A 177 17.05 -6.03 -5.30
CA ASP A 177 17.10 -7.48 -5.21
C ASP A 177 16.49 -8.00 -3.91
N TRP A 178 16.19 -9.30 -3.89
CA TRP A 178 15.76 -10.00 -2.68
C TRP A 178 16.82 -9.97 -1.58
N ILE A 179 16.38 -9.77 -0.35
CA ILE A 179 17.20 -9.84 0.84
C ILE A 179 17.18 -11.28 1.34
N LYS A 180 18.26 -12.01 1.04
CA LYS A 180 18.42 -13.42 1.37
C LYS A 180 18.69 -13.66 2.86
N SER A 181 19.50 -12.80 3.46
CA SER A 181 19.91 -12.91 4.86
C SER A 181 20.43 -11.56 5.37
N PHE A 182 20.55 -11.47 6.68
CA PHE A 182 21.12 -10.30 7.35
C PHE A 182 21.78 -10.71 8.67
N ASN A 183 22.60 -9.82 9.21
CA ASN A 183 23.11 -9.89 10.56
C ASN A 183 22.99 -8.49 11.19
N GLU A 184 23.49 -8.32 12.42
CA GLU A 184 23.40 -7.04 13.14
C GLU A 184 23.98 -5.83 12.40
N LYS A 185 24.85 -6.05 11.40
CA LYS A 185 25.60 -4.98 10.71
C LYS A 185 25.37 -4.92 9.22
N LYS A 186 24.89 -5.99 8.59
CA LYS A 186 24.89 -6.13 7.14
C LYS A 186 23.71 -6.93 6.63
N ILE A 187 23.20 -6.50 5.47
CA ILE A 187 22.15 -7.16 4.69
C ILE A 187 22.81 -7.78 3.44
N PHE A 188 22.44 -9.02 3.11
CA PHE A 188 22.94 -9.77 1.96
C PHE A 188 21.79 -10.05 1.00
N THR A 189 22.03 -9.85 -0.29
CA THR A 189 21.07 -10.15 -1.35
C THR A 189 21.34 -11.50 -1.97
N GLY A 190 20.29 -12.13 -2.49
CA GLY A 190 20.36 -13.40 -3.22
C GLY A 190 20.25 -13.21 -4.73
N SER A 191 20.54 -14.26 -5.48
CA SER A 191 20.33 -14.31 -6.93
C SER A 191 18.83 -14.41 -7.28
N LEU A 192 18.51 -14.20 -8.56
CA LEU A 192 17.13 -14.37 -9.04
C LEU A 192 16.64 -15.81 -8.90
N GLU A 193 17.50 -16.78 -9.17
CA GLU A 193 17.18 -18.21 -9.07
C GLU A 193 16.91 -18.63 -7.61
N GLU A 194 17.69 -18.08 -6.68
CA GLU A 194 17.46 -18.30 -5.25
C GLU A 194 16.15 -17.66 -4.79
N PHE A 195 15.82 -16.46 -5.30
CA PHE A 195 14.55 -15.78 -5.02
C PHE A 195 13.35 -16.56 -5.56
N GLU A 196 13.43 -17.08 -6.81
CA GLU A 196 12.40 -17.94 -7.36
C GLU A 196 12.18 -19.21 -6.51
N SER A 197 13.24 -19.79 -5.99
CA SER A 197 13.17 -20.92 -5.05
C SER A 197 12.53 -20.52 -3.72
N GLU A 198 12.84 -19.33 -3.21
CA GLU A 198 12.24 -18.80 -1.99
C GLU A 198 10.75 -18.56 -2.15
N ILE A 199 10.30 -18.05 -3.31
CA ILE A 199 8.87 -17.89 -3.60
C ILE A 199 8.13 -19.22 -3.52
N VAL A 200 8.70 -20.29 -4.12
CA VAL A 200 8.08 -21.63 -4.07
C VAL A 200 7.95 -22.14 -2.64
N ASN A 201 9.01 -21.97 -1.85
CA ASN A 201 9.05 -22.47 -0.48
C ASN A 201 8.22 -21.62 0.50
N GLY A 202 8.15 -20.31 0.27
CA GLY A 202 7.48 -19.33 1.13
C GLY A 202 6.03 -19.03 0.74
N SER A 203 5.52 -19.60 -0.36
CA SER A 203 4.12 -19.41 -0.76
C SER A 203 3.15 -20.12 0.20
N VAL A 204 2.05 -19.45 0.52
CA VAL A 204 1.08 -19.90 1.52
C VAL A 204 -0.34 -19.96 0.98
N PHE A 205 -1.23 -20.68 1.65
CA PHE A 205 -2.67 -20.53 1.45
C PHE A 205 -3.20 -19.40 2.31
N SER A 206 -4.15 -18.63 1.78
CA SER A 206 -4.73 -17.50 2.52
C SER A 206 -5.43 -17.94 3.80
N ASP A 207 -6.01 -19.13 3.81
CA ASP A 207 -6.74 -19.70 4.95
C ASP A 207 -5.80 -20.12 6.11
N ASP A 208 -4.52 -20.31 5.85
CA ASP A 208 -3.51 -20.60 6.87
C ASP A 208 -3.10 -19.34 7.67
N ILE A 209 -3.53 -18.16 7.21
CA ILE A 209 -3.19 -16.89 7.85
C ILE A 209 -4.34 -16.41 8.71
N LYS A 210 -4.10 -16.37 10.02
CA LYS A 210 -5.05 -15.77 10.95
C LYS A 210 -5.11 -14.26 10.78
N ILE A 211 -6.27 -13.74 10.36
CA ILE A 211 -6.53 -12.31 10.25
C ILE A 211 -6.80 -11.74 11.65
N GLU A 212 -5.95 -10.82 12.08
CA GLU A 212 -6.00 -10.14 13.38
C GLU A 212 -5.96 -8.63 13.17
N LEU A 213 -7.06 -8.08 12.69
CA LEU A 213 -7.19 -6.64 12.56
C LEU A 213 -7.30 -5.99 13.94
N PRO A 214 -6.59 -4.87 14.18
CA PRO A 214 -6.81 -4.11 15.39
C PRO A 214 -8.30 -3.81 15.49
N LYS A 215 -8.89 -4.09 16.65
CA LYS A 215 -10.24 -3.57 16.92
C LYS A 215 -10.14 -2.07 16.71
N LYS A 216 -10.87 -1.54 15.71
CA LYS A 216 -11.04 -0.09 15.65
C LYS A 216 -11.42 0.31 17.07
N PRO A 217 -10.70 1.28 17.68
CA PRO A 217 -11.13 1.77 18.96
C PRO A 217 -12.61 2.08 18.79
N GLU A 218 -13.45 1.40 19.59
CA GLU A 218 -14.85 1.79 19.64
C GLU A 218 -14.81 3.30 19.77
N PRO A 219 -15.51 4.05 18.92
CA PRO A 219 -15.50 5.50 19.03
C PRO A 219 -15.72 5.75 20.50
N LYS A 220 -14.70 6.32 21.18
CA LYS A 220 -14.81 6.58 22.60
C LYS A 220 -16.11 7.35 22.76
N THR A 221 -17.13 6.67 23.24
CA THR A 221 -18.43 7.22 23.59
C THR A 221 -18.32 8.09 24.84
N ASP A 222 -17.15 8.71 25.06
CA ASP A 222 -16.94 9.82 25.98
C ASP A 222 -17.56 11.12 25.46
N PHE A 223 -18.13 11.12 24.25
CA PHE A 223 -19.24 11.99 23.97
C PHE A 223 -20.43 11.41 24.74
N ILE A 224 -20.61 11.90 25.94
CA ILE A 224 -21.83 11.78 26.70
C ILE A 224 -22.96 11.83 25.67
N ASP A 225 -23.55 10.66 25.40
CA ASP A 225 -24.85 10.58 24.76
C ASP A 225 -25.84 11.20 25.72
N ASP A 226 -25.83 12.54 25.76
CA ASP A 226 -26.96 13.30 26.26
C ASP A 226 -27.91 13.40 25.04
N PRO A 227 -28.98 12.55 25.00
CA PRO A 227 -29.96 12.57 23.94
C PRO A 227 -30.73 13.91 23.89
N LYS A 228 -30.37 14.88 24.72
CA LYS A 228 -30.94 16.24 24.81
C LYS A 228 -29.99 17.34 24.37
N LYS A 229 -28.76 17.04 23.91
CA LYS A 229 -27.96 18.08 23.27
C LYS A 229 -28.56 18.42 21.92
N ASN A 230 -29.29 19.52 21.98
CA ASN A 230 -30.10 20.08 20.92
C ASN A 230 -29.24 20.22 19.63
N LYS A 231 -29.80 19.82 18.49
CA LYS A 231 -29.33 20.04 17.11
C LYS A 231 -28.62 21.41 16.94
N TRP A 232 -29.10 22.43 17.66
CA TRP A 232 -28.54 23.79 17.69
C TRP A 232 -27.18 23.92 18.40
N GLU A 233 -26.84 23.07 19.36
CA GLU A 233 -25.55 23.15 20.05
C GLU A 233 -24.42 22.57 19.20
N ILE A 234 -24.71 21.55 18.41
CA ILE A 234 -23.76 20.98 17.42
C ILE A 234 -23.51 22.01 16.33
N LEU A 235 -24.57 22.60 15.78
CA LEU A 235 -24.50 23.64 14.77
C LEU A 235 -23.77 24.90 15.29
N LYS A 236 -24.02 25.27 16.54
CA LYS A 236 -23.33 26.38 17.20
C LYS A 236 -21.86 26.09 17.41
N GLY A 237 -21.50 24.89 17.87
CA GLY A 237 -20.11 24.49 18.06
C GLY A 237 -19.33 24.42 16.74
N ILE A 238 -19.96 24.06 15.62
CA ILE A 238 -19.39 24.13 14.28
C ILE A 238 -19.19 25.59 13.87
N LYS A 239 -20.19 26.46 14.10
CA LYS A 239 -20.15 27.86 13.73
C LYS A 239 -19.16 28.68 14.58
N ASP A 240 -19.04 28.35 15.85
CA ASP A 240 -18.16 29.04 16.80
C ASP A 240 -16.73 28.48 16.79
N GLY A 241 -16.42 27.45 15.93
CA GLY A 241 -15.13 26.82 15.82
C GLY A 241 -14.70 25.95 17.02
N THR A 242 -15.60 25.73 17.99
CA THR A 242 -15.32 24.96 19.22
C THR A 242 -15.26 23.45 18.96
N ILE A 243 -15.80 22.97 17.83
CA ILE A 243 -15.66 21.57 17.37
C ILE A 243 -14.35 21.35 16.61
N ASP A 244 -13.65 22.41 16.24
CA ASP A 244 -12.41 22.40 15.45
C ASP A 244 -11.15 22.01 16.25
N GLN A 245 -11.27 21.82 17.56
CA GLN A 245 -10.15 21.52 18.44
C GLN A 245 -9.95 20.01 18.69
N HIS A 246 -10.07 19.17 17.67
CA HIS A 246 -9.64 17.78 17.83
C HIS A 246 -8.13 17.69 17.53
N PRO A 247 -7.27 17.42 18.53
CA PRO A 247 -5.80 17.46 18.40
C PRO A 247 -5.21 16.47 17.39
N GLN A 248 -6.02 15.53 16.85
CA GLN A 248 -5.59 14.48 15.92
C GLN A 248 -5.89 14.77 14.45
N MET A 249 -6.52 15.90 14.13
CA MET A 249 -6.89 16.21 12.74
C MET A 249 -5.92 17.20 12.07
N GLY A 250 -4.62 17.00 12.21
CA GLY A 250 -3.61 17.83 11.55
C GLY A 250 -3.91 18.12 10.08
N GLY A 251 -4.48 19.28 9.79
CA GLY A 251 -4.40 19.96 8.49
C GLY A 251 -5.14 19.36 7.31
N LYS A 252 -6.04 18.39 7.45
CA LYS A 252 -6.76 17.79 6.31
C LYS A 252 -8.22 18.24 6.25
N TYR A 253 -8.45 19.38 5.61
CA TYR A 253 -9.76 19.98 5.36
C TYR A 253 -10.83 18.98 4.85
N HIS A 254 -10.45 18.06 3.94
CA HIS A 254 -11.35 17.03 3.41
C HIS A 254 -11.85 16.04 4.48
N SER A 255 -10.98 15.62 5.38
CA SER A 255 -11.33 14.70 6.46
C SER A 255 -12.26 15.37 7.48
N TRP A 256 -12.09 16.66 7.70
CA TRP A 256 -12.93 17.46 8.57
C TRP A 256 -14.37 17.61 8.04
N ILE A 257 -14.51 17.91 6.72
CA ILE A 257 -15.83 17.94 6.06
C ILE A 257 -16.54 16.59 6.16
N GLN A 258 -15.84 15.48 5.93
CA GLN A 258 -16.42 14.13 6.03
C GLN A 258 -16.93 13.83 7.44
N VAL A 259 -16.22 14.26 8.48
CA VAL A 259 -16.65 14.09 9.87
C VAL A 259 -17.89 14.93 10.18
N ILE A 260 -17.95 16.16 9.68
CA ILE A 260 -19.13 17.02 9.83
C ILE A 260 -20.35 16.39 9.14
N ILE A 261 -20.20 15.95 7.88
CA ILE A 261 -21.29 15.30 7.14
C ILE A 261 -21.75 14.05 7.88
N ALA A 262 -20.84 13.18 8.30
CA ALA A 262 -21.18 11.97 9.03
C ALA A 262 -21.92 12.24 10.35
N LYS A 263 -21.57 13.31 11.06
CA LYS A 263 -22.28 13.75 12.27
C LYS A 263 -23.67 14.29 11.92
N CYS A 264 -23.77 15.14 10.92
CA CYS A 264 -25.05 15.72 10.49
C CYS A 264 -26.04 14.62 10.03
N VAL A 265 -25.58 13.64 9.27
CA VAL A 265 -26.38 12.49 8.83
C VAL A 265 -26.86 11.65 10.04
N ARG A 266 -26.00 11.47 11.02
CA ARG A 266 -26.33 10.71 12.25
C ARG A 266 -27.40 11.39 13.10
N GLU A 267 -27.46 12.73 13.06
CA GLU A 267 -28.40 13.58 13.78
C GLU A 267 -29.62 13.95 12.94
N ASP A 268 -29.84 13.27 11.80
CA ASP A 268 -30.97 13.49 10.89
C ASP A 268 -31.12 14.95 10.42
N ILE A 269 -29.98 15.60 10.17
CA ILE A 269 -29.91 16.95 9.61
C ILE A 269 -30.10 16.87 8.09
N GLY A 270 -31.10 17.56 7.55
CA GLY A 270 -31.42 17.50 6.13
C GLY A 270 -30.31 18.06 5.22
N ASP A 271 -30.17 17.51 4.01
CA ASP A 271 -29.10 17.82 3.03
C ASP A 271 -28.96 19.33 2.75
N ASN A 272 -30.05 20.07 2.69
CA ASN A 272 -30.05 21.52 2.46
C ASN A 272 -29.41 22.31 3.61
N GLU A 273 -29.54 21.84 4.83
CA GLU A 273 -28.97 22.44 6.02
C GLU A 273 -27.48 22.15 6.11
N ILE A 274 -27.07 20.92 5.74
CA ILE A 274 -25.67 20.51 5.62
C ILE A 274 -24.95 21.34 4.56
N LEU A 275 -25.56 21.50 3.39
CA LEU A 275 -25.01 22.33 2.29
C LEU A 275 -24.87 23.82 2.67
N LYS A 276 -25.81 24.34 3.48
CA LYS A 276 -25.74 25.71 3.97
C LYS A 276 -24.58 25.89 4.95
N LEU A 277 -24.37 24.94 5.85
CA LEU A 277 -23.27 24.90 6.80
C LEU A 277 -21.91 24.84 6.10
N ILE A 278 -21.77 23.94 5.13
CA ILE A 278 -20.54 23.82 4.33
C ILE A 278 -20.24 25.13 3.58
N LYS A 279 -21.27 25.79 3.02
CA LYS A 279 -21.10 27.06 2.31
C LYS A 279 -20.73 28.21 3.25
N GLU A 280 -21.24 28.25 4.48
CA GLU A 280 -20.86 29.26 5.49
C GLU A 280 -19.41 29.09 5.92
N VAL A 281 -18.97 27.88 6.20
CA VAL A 281 -17.57 27.56 6.53
C VAL A 281 -16.61 27.88 5.39
N HIS A 282 -17.07 27.68 4.13
CA HIS A 282 -16.28 28.01 2.93
C HIS A 282 -16.14 29.51 2.66
N LYS A 283 -17.12 30.32 3.08
CA LYS A 283 -17.08 31.78 2.89
C LYS A 283 -16.04 32.48 3.77
N ASP A 284 -15.68 31.89 4.90
CA ASP A 284 -14.73 32.47 5.84
C ASP A 284 -13.26 32.20 5.46
N GLY A 285 -12.99 31.60 4.29
CA GLY A 285 -11.66 31.52 3.68
C GLY A 285 -10.63 30.77 4.49
N ARG A 286 -11.05 29.78 5.28
CA ARG A 286 -10.15 28.93 6.09
C ARG A 286 -10.09 27.50 5.56
#